data_608444fed45de7f841ae6da91133cbf3
#
_entry.id   608444fed45de7f841ae6da91133cbf3
#
_cell.length_a   1.000
_cell.length_b   1.000
_cell.length_c   1.000
_cell.angle_alpha   90.00
_cell.angle_beta   90.00
_cell.angle_gamma   90.00
#
_symmetry.space_group_name_H-M   'P 1'
#
loop_
_entity.id
_entity.type
_entity.pdbx_description
1 polymer ?
#
loop_
_entity_poly.entity_id
_entity_poly.type
_entity_poly.pdbx_seq_one_letter_code
_entity_poly.pdbx_strand_id
1 'polypeptide(L)'
;MPAAAPDFRLFWDNAYAVHTLTHDFIRQVDVLGLAAAAGNPNRPYVFASTSKITFAGAGVSFFGGSLGNIAWYLQYAGKKSIGPDKVNQLRHLRFFRDADGVRLHMLRHQQILAPKFALALEILDQRLSDSKIASWTEPKGGYFISLDVLPGTAKRTVALAKDAGIAVTEAGASFPYRKDPNDTNIRIAPTFPSLPDLRDAVDGLATCALLAASESLLARDRV
;
A
#
# COMPACT_ATOMS: atom_id res chain seq x y z
N MET A 1 11.98 -5.85 -21.06
CA MET A 1 11.63 -4.71 -21.94
C MET A 1 12.83 -3.81 -22.09
N PRO A 2 13.15 -3.31 -23.28
CA PRO A 2 14.16 -2.27 -23.45
C PRO A 2 13.71 -1.01 -22.72
N ALA A 3 14.62 -0.33 -22.02
CA ALA A 3 14.36 0.95 -21.39
C ALA A 3 14.84 2.09 -22.31
N ALA A 4 14.13 3.20 -22.33
CA ALA A 4 14.52 4.37 -23.13
C ALA A 4 15.87 4.97 -22.64
N ALA A 5 16.12 4.93 -21.32
CA ALA A 5 17.36 5.38 -20.73
C ALA A 5 18.29 4.17 -20.41
N PRO A 6 19.60 4.24 -20.78
CA PRO A 6 20.54 3.15 -20.51
C PRO A 6 20.82 2.97 -19.01
N ASP A 7 20.66 4.01 -18.23
CA ASP A 7 20.84 4.06 -16.78
C ASP A 7 19.53 3.87 -15.99
N PHE A 8 18.45 3.44 -16.63
CA PHE A 8 17.17 3.16 -15.98
C PHE A 8 17.34 2.26 -14.75
N ARG A 9 16.72 2.67 -13.64
CA ARG A 9 16.69 1.92 -12.38
C ARG A 9 15.25 1.65 -11.96
N LEU A 10 15.05 0.49 -11.34
CA LEU A 10 13.80 0.07 -10.75
C LEU A 10 13.92 0.06 -9.23
N PHE A 11 13.18 0.92 -8.55
CA PHE A 11 13.05 0.90 -7.10
C PHE A 11 11.87 -0.02 -6.73
N TRP A 12 12.18 -1.20 -6.21
CA TRP A 12 11.20 -2.18 -5.79
C TRP A 12 10.97 -2.05 -4.29
N ASP A 13 9.97 -1.24 -3.91
CA ASP A 13 9.56 -1.09 -2.51
C ASP A 13 8.70 -2.28 -2.09
N ASN A 14 9.29 -3.20 -1.34
CA ASN A 14 8.68 -4.44 -0.89
C ASN A 14 8.33 -4.40 0.61
N ALA A 15 7.91 -3.24 1.10
CA ALA A 15 7.59 -3.03 2.51
C ALA A 15 6.43 -3.91 3.02
N TYR A 16 5.58 -4.42 2.13
CA TYR A 16 4.42 -5.25 2.45
C TYR A 16 4.57 -6.73 2.05
N ALA A 17 5.78 -7.19 1.75
CA ALA A 17 6.06 -8.55 1.25
C ALA A 17 5.46 -9.69 2.08
N VAL A 18 5.39 -9.51 3.40
CA VAL A 18 4.92 -10.53 4.35
C VAL A 18 3.53 -10.26 4.90
N HIS A 19 2.85 -9.22 4.43
CA HIS A 19 1.50 -8.86 4.88
C HIS A 19 0.47 -9.64 4.07
N THR A 20 -0.07 -10.71 4.65
CA THR A 20 -1.12 -11.51 4.04
C THR A 20 -2.48 -11.22 4.69
N LEU A 21 -3.54 -11.22 3.90
CA LEU A 21 -4.94 -11.21 4.35
C LEU A 21 -5.63 -12.56 4.13
N THR A 22 -4.91 -13.50 3.49
CA THR A 22 -5.36 -14.87 3.21
C THR A 22 -4.53 -15.87 4.02
N HIS A 23 -5.01 -17.12 4.13
CA HIS A 23 -4.26 -18.18 4.81
C HIS A 23 -2.93 -18.51 4.13
N ASP A 24 -2.87 -18.35 2.82
CA ASP A 24 -1.67 -18.61 2.04
C ASP A 24 -0.85 -17.34 1.85
N PHE A 25 0.46 -17.45 2.11
CA PHE A 25 1.38 -16.38 1.79
C PHE A 25 1.53 -16.23 0.27
N ILE A 26 1.36 -15.02 -0.21
CA ILE A 26 1.54 -14.70 -1.63
C ILE A 26 3.02 -14.84 -1.98
N ARG A 27 3.31 -15.66 -2.99
CA ARG A 27 4.68 -15.79 -3.50
C ARG A 27 5.15 -14.45 -4.06
N GLN A 28 6.25 -13.97 -3.50
CA GLN A 28 6.86 -12.72 -3.96
C GLN A 28 7.54 -12.92 -5.32
N VAL A 29 7.53 -11.87 -6.14
CA VAL A 29 8.24 -11.85 -7.42
C VAL A 29 9.74 -11.75 -7.17
N ASP A 30 10.52 -12.66 -7.73
CA ASP A 30 11.98 -12.57 -7.75
C ASP A 30 12.46 -11.56 -8.80
N VAL A 31 12.33 -10.29 -8.48
CA VAL A 31 12.70 -9.19 -9.39
C VAL A 31 14.19 -9.17 -9.70
N LEU A 32 15.05 -9.63 -8.78
CA LEU A 32 16.50 -9.70 -9.00
C LEU A 32 16.84 -10.81 -10.00
N GLY A 33 16.28 -12.00 -9.81
CA GLY A 33 16.46 -13.12 -10.74
C GLY A 33 15.92 -12.83 -12.14
N LEU A 34 14.73 -12.23 -12.22
CA LEU A 34 14.14 -11.80 -13.50
C LEU A 34 15.00 -10.76 -14.23
N ALA A 35 15.54 -9.78 -13.50
CA ALA A 35 16.41 -8.77 -14.08
C ALA A 35 17.75 -9.36 -14.55
N ALA A 36 18.32 -10.28 -13.79
CA ALA A 36 19.54 -11.01 -14.16
C ALA A 36 19.33 -11.87 -15.41
N ALA A 37 18.24 -12.64 -15.47
CA ALA A 37 17.88 -13.45 -16.63
C ALA A 37 17.64 -12.60 -17.90
N ALA A 38 17.17 -11.37 -17.73
CA ALA A 38 16.99 -10.40 -18.83
C ALA A 38 18.29 -9.64 -19.19
N GLY A 39 19.46 -10.02 -18.66
CA GLY A 39 20.73 -9.34 -18.92
C GLY A 39 20.92 -7.98 -18.25
N ASN A 40 20.08 -7.65 -17.26
CA ASN A 40 20.07 -6.33 -16.60
C ASN A 40 20.18 -6.44 -15.06
N PRO A 41 21.17 -7.15 -14.50
CA PRO A 41 21.23 -7.48 -13.07
C PRO A 41 21.34 -6.24 -12.17
N ASN A 42 21.86 -5.12 -12.69
CA ASN A 42 22.07 -3.89 -11.93
C ASN A 42 20.87 -2.93 -11.94
N ARG A 43 19.76 -3.27 -12.63
CA ARG A 43 18.60 -2.38 -12.72
C ARG A 43 17.81 -2.29 -11.41
N PRO A 44 17.45 -3.38 -10.72
CA PRO A 44 16.61 -3.28 -9.53
C PRO A 44 17.41 -2.96 -8.27
N TYR A 45 16.80 -2.09 -7.48
CA TYR A 45 17.07 -1.88 -6.06
C TYR A 45 15.85 -2.37 -5.28
N VAL A 46 16.05 -3.32 -4.37
CA VAL A 46 14.97 -3.90 -3.56
C VAL A 46 15.05 -3.33 -2.14
N PHE A 47 13.91 -2.85 -1.66
CA PHE A 47 13.78 -2.30 -0.31
C PHE A 47 12.75 -3.08 0.46
N ALA A 48 13.03 -3.35 1.74
CA ALA A 48 12.08 -3.94 2.68
C ALA A 48 12.29 -3.37 4.07
N SER A 49 11.30 -3.47 4.94
CA SER A 49 11.42 -3.02 6.32
C SER A 49 10.47 -3.75 7.26
N THR A 50 10.77 -3.69 8.55
CA THR A 50 9.87 -4.14 9.61
C THR A 50 8.99 -3.02 10.18
N SER A 51 8.99 -1.84 9.56
CA SER A 51 8.30 -0.64 10.06
C SER A 51 6.79 -0.82 10.21
N LYS A 52 6.18 -1.72 9.41
CA LYS A 52 4.74 -2.01 9.44
C LYS A 52 4.39 -3.29 10.20
N ILE A 53 5.37 -4.00 10.73
CA ILE A 53 5.18 -5.28 11.43
C ILE A 53 5.68 -5.27 12.89
N THR A 54 6.42 -4.24 13.29
CA THR A 54 6.87 -3.99 14.66
C THR A 54 6.42 -2.60 15.13
N PHE A 55 7.08 -2.02 16.12
CA PHE A 55 6.78 -0.68 16.60
C PHE A 55 7.19 0.40 15.61
N ALA A 56 6.34 1.40 15.42
CA ALA A 56 6.67 2.58 14.64
C ALA A 56 7.94 3.26 15.18
N GLY A 57 8.83 3.66 14.28
CA GLY A 57 10.13 4.26 14.65
C GLY A 57 11.21 3.28 15.10
N ALA A 58 10.88 2.00 15.35
CA ALA A 58 11.83 0.96 15.77
C ALA A 58 12.06 -0.12 14.69
N GLY A 59 11.70 0.16 13.44
CA GLY A 59 11.88 -0.78 12.33
C GLY A 59 13.35 -1.00 11.96
N VAL A 60 13.61 -2.17 11.36
CA VAL A 60 14.86 -2.47 10.64
C VAL A 60 14.54 -2.41 9.16
N SER A 61 15.41 -1.78 8.37
CA SER A 61 15.29 -1.71 6.92
C SER A 61 16.34 -2.58 6.23
N PHE A 62 15.99 -3.04 5.04
CA PHE A 62 16.83 -3.90 4.22
C PHE A 62 16.97 -3.30 2.84
N PHE A 63 18.19 -3.38 2.29
CA PHE A 63 18.50 -3.03 0.92
C PHE A 63 19.09 -4.25 0.22
N GLY A 64 18.54 -4.59 -0.94
CA GLY A 64 18.99 -5.70 -1.79
C GLY A 64 19.26 -5.24 -3.22
N GLY A 65 20.20 -5.91 -3.86
CA GLY A 65 20.55 -5.62 -5.25
C GLY A 65 21.61 -6.60 -5.77
N SER A 66 22.09 -6.39 -7.00
CA SER A 66 23.26 -7.09 -7.51
C SER A 66 24.50 -6.80 -6.67
N LEU A 67 25.53 -7.62 -6.80
CA LEU A 67 26.82 -7.38 -6.13
C LEU A 67 27.38 -5.99 -6.47
N GLY A 68 27.24 -5.54 -7.72
CA GLY A 68 27.69 -4.21 -8.15
C GLY A 68 26.90 -3.09 -7.45
N ASN A 69 25.58 -3.23 -7.33
CA ASN A 69 24.74 -2.27 -6.62
C ASN A 69 25.05 -2.22 -5.13
N ILE A 70 25.29 -3.36 -4.50
CA ILE A 70 25.67 -3.43 -3.08
C ILE A 70 27.05 -2.80 -2.87
N ALA A 71 28.03 -3.11 -3.71
CA ALA A 71 29.36 -2.50 -3.62
C ALA A 71 29.31 -0.97 -3.77
N TRP A 72 28.52 -0.48 -4.73
CA TRP A 72 28.27 0.95 -4.89
C TRP A 72 27.64 1.57 -3.64
N TYR A 73 26.58 0.96 -3.10
CA TYR A 73 25.92 1.47 -1.90
C TYR A 73 26.86 1.55 -0.70
N LEU A 74 27.69 0.51 -0.47
CA LEU A 74 28.61 0.45 0.67
C LEU A 74 29.67 1.54 0.65
N GLN A 75 30.08 2.05 -0.52
CA GLN A 75 31.01 3.18 -0.63
C GLN A 75 30.46 4.46 0.03
N TYR A 76 29.14 4.65 0.01
CA TYR A 76 28.47 5.81 0.59
C TYR A 76 27.97 5.53 2.02
N ALA A 77 27.43 4.33 2.26
CA ALA A 77 26.88 3.95 3.56
C ALA A 77 27.94 4.03 4.66
N GLY A 78 29.15 3.59 4.40
CA GLY A 78 30.28 3.67 5.34
C GLY A 78 30.72 5.07 5.70
N LYS A 79 30.39 6.06 4.85
CA LYS A 79 30.65 7.49 5.13
C LYS A 79 29.51 8.15 5.91
N LYS A 80 28.29 7.64 5.76
CA LYS A 80 27.10 8.15 6.43
C LYS A 80 27.04 7.72 7.90
N SER A 81 27.45 6.49 8.21
CA SER A 81 27.32 5.88 9.52
C SER A 81 28.40 4.83 9.70
N ILE A 82 28.92 4.68 10.94
CA ILE A 82 29.88 3.60 11.29
C ILE A 82 29.20 2.22 11.19
N GLY A 83 27.89 2.16 11.40
CA GLY A 83 27.11 0.93 11.27
C GLY A 83 25.65 1.16 11.65
N PRO A 84 24.82 0.13 11.42
CA PRO A 84 23.42 0.16 11.82
C PRO A 84 23.24 0.01 13.32
N ASP A 85 22.03 0.32 13.81
CA ASP A 85 21.64 0.09 15.22
C ASP A 85 21.59 -1.42 15.52
N LYS A 86 22.70 -1.93 16.07
CA LYS A 86 22.86 -3.36 16.41
C LYS A 86 21.95 -3.79 17.56
N VAL A 87 21.60 -2.88 18.47
CA VAL A 87 20.70 -3.19 19.59
C VAL A 87 19.30 -3.44 19.04
N ASN A 88 18.84 -2.61 18.11
CA ASN A 88 17.55 -2.80 17.47
C ASN A 88 17.51 -4.07 16.60
N GLN A 89 18.59 -4.37 15.88
CA GLN A 89 18.72 -5.64 15.15
C GLN A 89 18.60 -6.84 16.10
N LEU A 90 19.29 -6.78 17.26
CA LEU A 90 19.22 -7.86 18.27
C LEU A 90 17.81 -8.00 18.85
N ARG A 91 17.08 -6.90 19.07
CA ARG A 91 15.66 -6.93 19.49
C ARG A 91 14.82 -7.72 18.50
N HIS A 92 14.95 -7.43 17.21
CA HIS A 92 14.23 -8.14 16.15
C HIS A 92 14.60 -9.61 16.11
N LEU A 93 15.90 -9.93 16.18
CA LEU A 93 16.37 -11.31 16.21
C LEU A 93 15.81 -12.09 17.42
N ARG A 94 15.81 -11.50 18.62
CA ARG A 94 15.28 -12.14 19.81
C ARG A 94 13.75 -12.30 19.78
N PHE A 95 13.04 -11.36 19.16
CA PHE A 95 11.58 -11.40 19.04
C PHE A 95 11.12 -12.43 18.02
N PHE A 96 11.66 -12.37 16.82
CA PHE A 96 11.27 -13.26 15.72
C PHE A 96 11.97 -14.60 15.76
N ARG A 97 13.24 -14.63 16.21
CA ARG A 97 14.17 -15.76 16.17
C ARG A 97 14.61 -16.12 14.75
N ASP A 98 13.66 -16.46 13.87
CA ASP A 98 13.87 -16.91 12.50
C ASP A 98 12.72 -16.48 11.57
N ALA A 99 12.73 -16.99 10.34
CA ALA A 99 11.72 -16.70 9.34
C ALA A 99 10.32 -17.23 9.73
N ASP A 100 10.26 -18.34 10.47
CA ASP A 100 8.98 -18.92 10.90
C ASP A 100 8.35 -18.06 12.01
N GLY A 101 9.18 -17.48 12.89
CA GLY A 101 8.74 -16.49 13.87
C GLY A 101 8.14 -15.24 13.20
N VAL A 102 8.72 -14.77 12.09
CA VAL A 102 8.12 -13.68 11.30
C VAL A 102 6.78 -14.11 10.72
N ARG A 103 6.71 -15.29 10.10
CA ARG A 103 5.45 -15.82 9.52
C ARG A 103 4.35 -15.93 10.56
N LEU A 104 4.66 -16.53 11.71
CA LEU A 104 3.70 -16.66 12.82
C LEU A 104 3.20 -15.31 13.31
N HIS A 105 4.07 -14.31 13.42
CA HIS A 105 3.69 -12.96 13.82
C HIS A 105 2.76 -12.33 12.78
N MET A 106 3.04 -12.50 11.50
CA MET A 106 2.19 -11.96 10.42
C MET A 106 0.84 -12.66 10.32
N LEU A 107 0.74 -13.94 10.65
CA LEU A 107 -0.55 -14.63 10.78
C LEU A 107 -1.40 -14.05 11.92
N ARG A 108 -0.78 -13.62 13.03
CA ARG A 108 -1.50 -12.92 14.10
C ARG A 108 -2.00 -11.54 13.64
N HIS A 109 -1.20 -10.81 12.85
CA HIS A 109 -1.66 -9.57 12.21
C HIS A 109 -2.84 -9.83 11.28
N GLN A 110 -2.78 -10.88 10.47
CA GLN A 110 -3.88 -11.29 9.57
C GLN A 110 -5.20 -11.52 10.33
N GLN A 111 -5.16 -12.19 11.48
CA GLN A 111 -6.36 -12.43 12.30
C GLN A 111 -7.05 -11.12 12.74
N ILE A 112 -6.28 -10.05 12.92
CA ILE A 112 -6.80 -8.72 13.27
C ILE A 112 -7.27 -7.97 12.02
N LEU A 113 -6.54 -8.07 10.92
CA LEU A 113 -6.75 -7.23 9.73
C LEU A 113 -7.76 -7.81 8.75
N ALA A 114 -7.74 -9.14 8.52
CA ALA A 114 -8.63 -9.76 7.54
C ALA A 114 -10.11 -9.47 7.77
N PRO A 115 -10.65 -9.50 9.01
CA PRO A 115 -12.04 -9.13 9.26
C PRO A 115 -12.37 -7.67 8.91
N LYS A 116 -11.40 -6.75 9.09
CA LYS A 116 -11.58 -5.34 8.73
C LYS A 116 -11.64 -5.13 7.22
N PHE A 117 -10.78 -5.83 6.47
CA PHE A 117 -10.82 -5.79 5.00
C PHE A 117 -12.11 -6.42 4.47
N ALA A 118 -12.52 -7.58 5.00
CA ALA A 118 -13.76 -8.22 4.61
C ALA A 118 -14.96 -7.30 4.82
N LEU A 119 -15.06 -6.65 6.00
CA LEU A 119 -16.14 -5.71 6.30
C LEU A 119 -16.14 -4.51 5.35
N ALA A 120 -14.98 -3.93 5.06
CA ALA A 120 -14.89 -2.79 4.16
C ALA A 120 -15.31 -3.16 2.72
N LEU A 121 -14.86 -4.32 2.22
CA LEU A 121 -15.22 -4.81 0.89
C LEU A 121 -16.72 -5.15 0.80
N GLU A 122 -17.27 -5.79 1.83
CA GLU A 122 -18.71 -6.07 1.92
C GLU A 122 -19.56 -4.80 1.80
N ILE A 123 -19.20 -3.75 2.54
CA ILE A 123 -19.95 -2.48 2.50
C ILE A 123 -19.81 -1.79 1.14
N LEU A 124 -18.60 -1.76 0.57
CA LEU A 124 -18.40 -1.19 -0.77
C LEU A 124 -19.26 -1.93 -1.81
N ASP A 125 -19.31 -3.26 -1.74
CA ASP A 125 -20.13 -4.07 -2.64
C ASP A 125 -21.63 -3.78 -2.46
N GLN A 126 -22.13 -3.83 -1.22
CA GLN A 126 -23.54 -3.54 -0.92
C GLN A 126 -24.00 -2.15 -1.34
N ARG A 127 -23.10 -1.16 -1.24
CA ARG A 127 -23.46 0.24 -1.47
C ARG A 127 -23.19 0.76 -2.88
N LEU A 128 -22.19 0.20 -3.58
CA LEU A 128 -21.68 0.79 -4.83
C LEU A 128 -21.74 -0.14 -6.04
N SER A 129 -21.85 -1.47 -5.88
CA SER A 129 -21.80 -2.42 -7.00
C SER A 129 -22.85 -2.15 -8.07
N ASP A 130 -24.10 -1.90 -7.68
CA ASP A 130 -25.22 -1.69 -8.60
C ASP A 130 -25.16 -0.33 -9.32
N SER A 131 -24.52 0.66 -8.71
CA SER A 131 -24.50 2.04 -9.23
C SER A 131 -23.58 2.25 -10.43
N LYS A 132 -22.59 1.35 -10.64
CA LYS A 132 -21.56 1.41 -11.70
C LYS A 132 -20.73 2.70 -11.70
N ILE A 133 -20.68 3.42 -10.58
CA ILE A 133 -19.92 4.68 -10.43
C ILE A 133 -18.56 4.45 -9.80
N ALA A 134 -18.27 3.26 -9.33
CA ALA A 134 -17.03 2.92 -8.64
C ALA A 134 -16.55 1.51 -8.94
N SER A 135 -15.26 1.30 -8.76
CA SER A 135 -14.60 0.00 -8.75
C SER A 135 -13.52 -0.01 -7.67
N TRP A 136 -13.16 -1.18 -7.16
CA TRP A 136 -12.15 -1.29 -6.11
C TRP A 136 -11.33 -2.57 -6.24
N THR A 137 -10.15 -2.56 -5.63
CA THR A 137 -9.31 -3.73 -5.53
C THR A 137 -9.75 -4.63 -4.38
N GLU A 138 -9.58 -5.94 -4.54
CA GLU A 138 -9.74 -6.95 -3.49
C GLU A 138 -8.35 -7.47 -3.10
N PRO A 139 -7.63 -6.78 -2.19
CA PRO A 139 -6.26 -7.12 -1.88
C PRO A 139 -6.16 -8.43 -1.10
N LYS A 140 -5.21 -9.29 -1.50
CA LYS A 140 -4.83 -10.50 -0.76
C LYS A 140 -3.76 -10.25 0.30
N GLY A 141 -3.27 -9.04 0.37
CA GLY A 141 -2.25 -8.59 1.32
C GLY A 141 -2.06 -7.08 1.30
N GLY A 142 -1.17 -6.57 2.13
CA GLY A 142 -0.94 -5.14 2.29
C GLY A 142 -1.93 -4.45 3.23
N TYR A 143 -2.01 -3.12 3.14
CA TYR A 143 -2.79 -2.29 4.07
C TYR A 143 -3.84 -1.42 3.40
N PHE A 144 -4.04 -1.55 2.09
CA PHE A 144 -4.86 -0.59 1.34
C PHE A 144 -5.85 -1.28 0.41
N ILE A 145 -7.02 -0.67 0.28
CA ILE A 145 -7.95 -0.88 -0.82
C ILE A 145 -7.84 0.35 -1.72
N SER A 146 -7.67 0.15 -3.03
CA SER A 146 -7.74 1.21 -4.03
C SER A 146 -9.18 1.30 -4.51
N LEU A 147 -9.82 2.44 -4.28
CA LEU A 147 -11.17 2.75 -4.73
C LEU A 147 -11.06 3.76 -5.87
N ASP A 148 -11.58 3.42 -7.03
CA ASP A 148 -11.75 4.35 -8.16
C ASP A 148 -13.23 4.72 -8.27
N VAL A 149 -13.52 6.01 -8.11
CA VAL A 149 -14.87 6.60 -8.23
C VAL A 149 -15.09 7.20 -9.61
N LEU A 150 -16.28 7.70 -9.89
CA LEU A 150 -16.61 8.35 -11.17
C LEU A 150 -15.55 9.41 -11.52
N PRO A 151 -15.03 9.45 -12.77
CA PRO A 151 -14.03 10.43 -13.17
C PRO A 151 -14.43 11.88 -12.86
N GLY A 152 -13.51 12.61 -12.22
CA GLY A 152 -13.71 13.99 -11.79
C GLY A 152 -14.36 14.15 -10.40
N THR A 153 -14.52 13.05 -9.63
CA THR A 153 -15.26 13.13 -8.35
C THR A 153 -14.45 12.73 -7.10
N ALA A 154 -13.20 12.25 -7.23
CA ALA A 154 -12.45 11.79 -6.06
C ALA A 154 -12.17 12.92 -5.05
N LYS A 155 -11.76 14.10 -5.50
CA LYS A 155 -11.54 15.25 -4.62
C LYS A 155 -12.83 15.68 -3.91
N ARG A 156 -13.95 15.69 -4.64
CA ARG A 156 -15.25 16.02 -4.06
C ARG A 156 -15.69 15.00 -3.03
N THR A 157 -15.52 13.71 -3.32
CA THR A 157 -15.81 12.61 -2.40
C THR A 157 -15.00 12.75 -1.11
N VAL A 158 -13.69 13.01 -1.22
CA VAL A 158 -12.80 13.19 -0.05
C VAL A 158 -13.18 14.45 0.76
N ALA A 159 -13.57 15.53 0.09
CA ALA A 159 -14.04 16.75 0.78
C ALA A 159 -15.31 16.48 1.58
N LEU A 160 -16.32 15.84 1.00
CA LEU A 160 -17.55 15.44 1.68
C LEU A 160 -17.28 14.51 2.87
N ALA A 161 -16.40 13.51 2.68
CA ALA A 161 -15.99 12.59 3.74
C ALA A 161 -15.36 13.35 4.92
N LYS A 162 -14.47 14.30 4.64
CA LYS A 162 -13.85 15.16 5.65
C LYS A 162 -14.87 16.00 6.41
N ASP A 163 -15.84 16.60 5.71
CA ASP A 163 -16.91 17.41 6.31
C ASP A 163 -17.81 16.54 7.21
N ALA A 164 -17.97 15.26 6.87
CA ALA A 164 -18.65 14.25 7.68
C ALA A 164 -17.78 13.67 8.83
N GLY A 165 -16.55 14.14 9.02
CA GLY A 165 -15.64 13.65 10.06
C GLY A 165 -14.93 12.34 9.72
N ILE A 166 -14.98 11.89 8.46
CA ILE A 166 -14.33 10.68 8.00
C ILE A 166 -12.94 11.00 7.45
N ALA A 167 -11.91 10.49 8.12
CA ALA A 167 -10.52 10.67 7.70
C ALA A 167 -10.12 9.65 6.62
N VAL A 168 -9.94 10.11 5.39
CA VAL A 168 -9.37 9.33 4.28
C VAL A 168 -8.11 10.01 3.74
N THR A 169 -7.30 9.26 3.01
CA THR A 169 -6.12 9.83 2.35
C THR A 169 -6.58 10.83 1.28
N GLU A 170 -5.85 11.95 1.16
CA GLU A 170 -6.14 12.97 0.12
C GLU A 170 -6.20 12.34 -1.28
N ALA A 171 -7.16 12.78 -2.09
CA ALA A 171 -7.29 12.37 -3.49
C ALA A 171 -5.99 12.68 -4.25
N GLY A 172 -5.57 11.76 -5.11
CA GLY A 172 -4.32 11.89 -5.87
C GLY A 172 -3.06 11.49 -5.10
N ALA A 173 -3.12 11.15 -3.80
CA ALA A 173 -1.94 10.78 -3.01
C ALA A 173 -1.19 9.54 -3.54
N SER A 174 -1.85 8.69 -4.32
CA SER A 174 -1.25 7.52 -4.98
C SER A 174 -0.52 7.85 -6.29
N PHE A 175 -0.55 9.10 -6.74
CA PHE A 175 0.04 9.55 -8.00
C PHE A 175 1.25 10.45 -7.79
N PRO A 176 2.20 10.48 -8.76
CA PRO A 176 3.29 11.44 -8.74
C PRO A 176 2.77 12.87 -8.64
N TYR A 177 3.45 13.69 -7.82
CA TYR A 177 3.07 15.08 -7.56
C TYR A 177 1.64 15.27 -7.02
N ARG A 178 1.00 14.20 -6.51
CA ARG A 178 -0.41 14.17 -6.06
C ARG A 178 -1.40 14.58 -7.15
N LYS A 179 -1.06 14.30 -8.41
CA LYS A 179 -1.89 14.64 -9.56
C LYS A 179 -2.45 13.36 -10.17
N ASP A 180 -3.68 13.02 -9.80
CA ASP A 180 -4.47 12.03 -10.51
C ASP A 180 -5.09 12.71 -11.75
N PRO A 181 -4.72 12.31 -12.98
CA PRO A 181 -5.21 12.97 -14.19
C PRO A 181 -6.72 12.83 -14.40
N ASN A 182 -7.32 11.77 -13.85
CA ASN A 182 -8.74 11.49 -13.98
C ASN A 182 -9.56 11.88 -12.75
N ASP A 183 -8.90 12.26 -11.64
CA ASP A 183 -9.56 12.54 -10.36
C ASP A 183 -10.52 11.43 -9.94
N THR A 184 -10.02 10.18 -9.93
CA THR A 184 -10.79 8.96 -9.65
C THR A 184 -10.37 8.26 -8.38
N ASN A 185 -9.09 8.31 -8.01
CA ASN A 185 -8.51 7.37 -7.07
C ASN A 185 -8.53 7.87 -5.62
N ILE A 186 -9.03 6.99 -4.76
CA ILE A 186 -9.04 7.16 -3.29
C ILE A 186 -8.42 5.92 -2.66
N ARG A 187 -7.44 6.10 -1.79
CA ARG A 187 -6.82 5.03 -1.03
C ARG A 187 -7.47 4.89 0.34
N ILE A 188 -8.05 3.73 0.60
CA ILE A 188 -8.68 3.38 1.89
C ILE A 188 -7.70 2.55 2.71
N ALA A 189 -7.52 2.89 3.99
CA ALA A 189 -6.69 2.17 4.96
C ALA A 189 -7.55 1.65 6.12
N PRO A 190 -8.15 0.45 6.04
CA PRO A 190 -9.10 -0.05 7.04
C PRO A 190 -8.43 -0.57 8.32
N THR A 191 -7.12 -0.44 8.45
CA THR A 191 -6.33 -1.16 9.46
C THR A 191 -6.45 -0.60 10.88
N PHE A 192 -6.62 0.71 11.05
CA PHE A 192 -6.59 1.38 12.35
C PHE A 192 -7.93 1.37 13.11
N PRO A 193 -9.09 1.73 12.50
CA PRO A 193 -10.36 1.86 13.23
C PRO A 193 -10.83 0.55 13.87
N SER A 194 -11.68 0.64 14.88
CA SER A 194 -12.46 -0.50 15.37
C SER A 194 -13.42 -0.99 14.28
N LEU A 195 -13.96 -2.21 14.38
CA LEU A 195 -14.94 -2.69 13.40
C LEU A 195 -16.20 -1.83 13.33
N PRO A 196 -16.80 -1.35 14.44
CA PRO A 196 -17.92 -0.41 14.38
C PRO A 196 -17.57 0.89 13.67
N ASP A 197 -16.48 1.56 14.09
CA ASP A 197 -16.04 2.82 13.46
C ASP A 197 -15.72 2.65 11.98
N LEU A 198 -15.14 1.51 11.61
CA LEU A 198 -14.84 1.18 10.21
C LEU A 198 -16.11 1.02 9.39
N ARG A 199 -17.15 0.36 9.95
CA ARG A 199 -18.46 0.22 9.31
C ARG A 199 -19.03 1.59 8.98
N ASP A 200 -19.11 2.47 9.97
CA ASP A 200 -19.68 3.80 9.81
C ASP A 200 -18.86 4.65 8.82
N ALA A 201 -17.54 4.56 8.90
CA ALA A 201 -16.65 5.32 8.02
C ALA A 201 -16.76 4.87 6.55
N VAL A 202 -16.82 3.56 6.28
CA VAL A 202 -16.90 3.04 4.90
C VAL A 202 -18.30 3.28 4.31
N ASP A 203 -19.36 3.11 5.11
CA ASP A 203 -20.73 3.41 4.69
C ASP A 203 -20.90 4.90 4.37
N GLY A 204 -20.37 5.77 5.22
CA GLY A 204 -20.35 7.21 5.00
C GLY A 204 -19.52 7.61 3.77
N LEU A 205 -18.37 6.98 3.54
CA LEU A 205 -17.55 7.22 2.35
C LEU A 205 -18.30 6.82 1.08
N ALA A 206 -18.99 5.67 1.09
CA ALA A 206 -19.83 5.24 -0.03
C ALA A 206 -20.95 6.25 -0.33
N THR A 207 -21.59 6.79 0.72
CA THR A 207 -22.60 7.86 0.59
C THR A 207 -22.00 9.12 -0.04
N CYS A 208 -20.80 9.52 0.39
CA CYS A 208 -20.08 10.66 -0.21
C CYS A 208 -19.75 10.45 -1.68
N ALA A 209 -19.35 9.22 -2.06
CA ALA A 209 -19.08 8.88 -3.46
C ALA A 209 -20.35 8.94 -4.32
N LEU A 210 -21.48 8.42 -3.82
CA LEU A 210 -22.79 8.52 -4.50
C LEU A 210 -23.23 9.98 -4.68
N LEU A 211 -23.07 10.80 -3.63
CA LEU A 211 -23.44 12.22 -3.71
C LEU A 211 -22.56 12.97 -4.71
N ALA A 212 -21.24 12.78 -4.66
CA ALA A 212 -20.31 13.44 -5.58
C ALA A 212 -20.58 13.03 -7.05
N ALA A 213 -20.88 11.75 -7.28
CA ALA A 213 -21.25 11.25 -8.61
C ALA A 213 -22.56 11.87 -9.08
N SER A 214 -23.58 11.95 -8.22
CA SER A 214 -24.88 12.55 -8.54
C SER A 214 -24.75 14.04 -8.88
N GLU A 215 -23.98 14.81 -8.08
CA GLU A 215 -23.67 16.22 -8.38
C GLU A 215 -23.01 16.38 -9.76
N SER A 216 -22.04 15.50 -10.09
CA SER A 216 -21.33 15.54 -11.37
C SER A 216 -22.22 15.20 -12.56
N LEU A 217 -23.07 14.19 -12.44
CA LEU A 217 -23.99 13.77 -13.51
C LEU A 217 -25.05 14.85 -13.78
N LEU A 218 -25.68 15.38 -12.74
CA LEU A 218 -26.67 16.46 -12.86
C LEU A 218 -26.09 17.75 -13.48
N ALA A 219 -24.81 18.03 -13.24
CA ALA A 219 -24.14 19.16 -13.85
C ALA A 219 -23.92 18.96 -15.37
N ARG A 220 -23.71 17.72 -15.81
CA ARG A 220 -23.55 17.38 -17.25
C ARG A 220 -24.87 17.46 -18.02
N ASP A 221 -25.97 17.09 -17.36
CA ASP A 221 -27.31 17.11 -18.01
C ASP A 221 -27.86 18.55 -18.19
N ARG A 222 -27.21 19.57 -17.60
CA ARG A 222 -27.61 20.97 -17.70
C ARG A 222 -26.88 21.75 -18.80
N VAL A 223 -25.94 21.13 -19.49
CA VAL A 223 -25.14 21.68 -20.59
C VAL A 223 -25.56 21.08 -21.91
#